data_2bbf222ff8259b299333152d2cef7240
#
_entry.id   2bbf222ff8259b299333152d2cef7240
#
_cell.length_a   1.000
_cell.length_b   1.000
_cell.length_c   1.000
_cell.angle_alpha   90.00
_cell.angle_beta   90.00
_cell.angle_gamma   90.00
#
_symmetry.space_group_name_H-M   'P 1'
#
loop_
_entity.id
_entity.type
_entity.pdbx_description
1 polymer ?
#
loop_
_entity_poly.entity_id
_entity_poly.type
_entity_poly.pdbx_seq_one_letter_code
_entity_poly.pdbx_strand_id
1 'polypeptide(L)'
;MNTVKIRDIEIGAGVPKIIVPIVGVTKEDIIEEAKTFDSIPIDVVEWRVDWFEGVFDFAKVEDVLKDLREVLGNIPLLMTFRTSKEGGEKAIEPEAYAELNIKAAQTGYVDLVDVEIFTGDDIVKKIIDGAHAAGVKVIASNHDFFKTPAKADIIYRLRKMQDMNADIPKIAVMPQNKKDVLTLLAATEEMTTNYADRPIITMSMAGTGVISRLCGEVFGSSMTFGAAKKASAPGQMGVNDLNTVLGLLHDAM
;
A
#
# COMPACT_ATOMS: atom_id res chain seq x y z
N MET A 1 16.54 -6.53 -9.99
CA MET A 1 15.54 -5.57 -9.45
C MET A 1 16.14 -4.92 -8.21
N ASN A 2 16.06 -3.59 -8.11
CA ASN A 2 16.55 -2.87 -6.93
C ASN A 2 15.57 -3.06 -5.77
N THR A 3 16.07 -3.18 -4.55
CA THR A 3 15.25 -3.19 -3.34
C THR A 3 14.97 -1.79 -2.82
N VAL A 4 13.95 -1.63 -1.98
CA VAL A 4 13.64 -0.38 -1.29
C VAL A 4 13.85 -0.59 0.21
N LYS A 5 14.83 0.11 0.78
CA LYS A 5 15.10 0.06 2.21
C LYS A 5 14.31 1.16 2.93
N ILE A 6 13.59 0.77 3.98
CA ILE A 6 12.84 1.67 4.85
C ILE A 6 13.10 1.25 6.29
N ARG A 7 13.75 2.11 7.07
CA ARG A 7 14.20 1.77 8.44
C ARG A 7 14.97 0.44 8.46
N ASP A 8 14.48 -0.57 9.17
CA ASP A 8 15.13 -1.87 9.33
C ASP A 8 14.61 -2.94 8.35
N ILE A 9 13.65 -2.62 7.49
CA ILE A 9 13.12 -3.55 6.49
C ILE A 9 13.65 -3.26 5.08
N GLU A 10 13.74 -4.32 4.30
CA GLU A 10 14.10 -4.27 2.88
C GLU A 10 12.98 -4.90 2.05
N ILE A 11 12.32 -4.07 1.23
CA ILE A 11 11.19 -4.46 0.37
C ILE A 11 11.75 -4.92 -0.97
N GLY A 12 11.30 -6.07 -1.45
CA GLY A 12 11.77 -6.68 -2.69
C GLY A 12 12.86 -7.74 -2.48
N ALA A 13 13.16 -8.09 -1.21
CA ALA A 13 14.05 -9.19 -0.85
C ALA A 13 13.35 -10.15 0.12
N GLY A 14 13.48 -11.46 -0.15
CA GLY A 14 12.92 -12.54 0.67
C GLY A 14 11.38 -12.54 0.71
N VAL A 15 10.83 -12.96 1.85
CA VAL A 15 9.39 -13.04 2.09
C VAL A 15 8.71 -11.69 1.84
N PRO A 16 7.57 -11.65 1.12
CA PRO A 16 6.78 -10.42 0.93
C PRO A 16 6.42 -9.77 2.26
N LYS A 17 6.62 -8.45 2.35
CA LYS A 17 6.36 -7.70 3.59
C LYS A 17 4.86 -7.55 3.84
N ILE A 18 4.45 -7.69 5.10
CA ILE A 18 3.04 -7.62 5.51
C ILE A 18 2.71 -6.19 5.93
N ILE A 19 1.73 -5.60 5.23
CA ILE A 19 1.13 -4.31 5.58
C ILE A 19 -0.16 -4.57 6.36
N VAL A 20 -0.35 -3.87 7.49
CA VAL A 20 -1.60 -3.92 8.25
C VAL A 20 -2.22 -2.53 8.31
N PRO A 21 -3.48 -2.36 7.86
CA PRO A 21 -4.15 -1.07 7.88
C PRO A 21 -4.76 -0.75 9.25
N ILE A 22 -4.71 0.54 9.62
CA ILE A 22 -5.51 1.17 10.68
C ILE A 22 -6.64 1.95 10.01
N VAL A 23 -7.88 1.72 10.44
CA VAL A 23 -9.09 2.33 9.91
C VAL A 23 -9.95 2.97 11.01
N GLY A 24 -9.32 3.44 12.08
CA GLY A 24 -9.98 4.20 13.15
C GLY A 24 -10.58 5.51 12.64
N VAL A 25 -11.71 5.92 13.21
CA VAL A 25 -12.42 7.15 12.87
C VAL A 25 -11.98 8.30 13.78
N THR A 26 -11.74 8.05 15.05
CA THR A 26 -11.22 9.02 16.02
C THR A 26 -9.73 8.81 16.27
N LYS A 27 -9.06 9.82 16.83
CA LYS A 27 -7.66 9.69 17.24
C LYS A 27 -7.48 8.56 18.25
N GLU A 28 -8.37 8.46 19.22
CA GLU A 28 -8.36 7.45 20.26
C GLU A 28 -8.43 6.04 19.66
N ASP A 29 -9.37 5.78 18.74
CA ASP A 29 -9.50 4.48 18.04
C ASP A 29 -8.22 4.12 17.28
N ILE A 30 -7.62 5.09 16.59
CA ILE A 30 -6.41 4.90 15.79
C ILE A 30 -5.23 4.50 16.69
N ILE A 31 -5.03 5.21 17.79
CA ILE A 31 -3.90 4.97 18.70
C ILE A 31 -4.11 3.67 19.50
N GLU A 32 -5.34 3.37 19.93
CA GLU A 32 -5.64 2.10 20.58
C GLU A 32 -5.42 0.91 19.66
N GLU A 33 -5.78 1.03 18.38
CA GLU A 33 -5.50 -0.01 17.39
C GLU A 33 -3.99 -0.19 17.20
N ALA A 34 -3.23 0.89 17.04
CA ALA A 34 -1.78 0.86 16.88
C ALA A 34 -1.06 0.16 18.04
N LYS A 35 -1.49 0.37 19.30
CA LYS A 35 -0.93 -0.28 20.49
C LYS A 35 -1.04 -1.80 20.48
N THR A 36 -1.94 -2.37 19.67
CA THR A 36 -2.11 -3.84 19.59
C THR A 36 -1.10 -4.49 18.64
N PHE A 37 -0.31 -3.72 17.92
CA PHE A 37 0.56 -4.22 16.85
C PHE A 37 1.89 -4.80 17.32
N ASP A 38 2.34 -4.47 18.53
CA ASP A 38 3.57 -5.04 19.12
C ASP A 38 3.56 -6.58 19.22
N SER A 39 2.36 -7.20 19.22
CA SER A 39 2.19 -8.64 19.41
C SER A 39 1.88 -9.43 18.14
N ILE A 40 1.88 -8.78 16.97
CA ILE A 40 1.53 -9.41 15.69
C ILE A 40 2.66 -9.25 14.66
N PRO A 41 2.83 -10.24 13.75
CA PRO A 41 3.89 -10.20 12.75
C PRO A 41 3.54 -9.22 11.61
N ILE A 42 4.02 -7.99 11.71
CA ILE A 42 3.82 -6.94 10.70
C ILE A 42 5.15 -6.30 10.33
N ASP A 43 5.26 -5.85 9.10
CA ASP A 43 6.42 -5.12 8.61
C ASP A 43 6.14 -3.63 8.42
N VAL A 44 4.91 -3.26 8.04
CA VAL A 44 4.48 -1.89 7.77
C VAL A 44 3.08 -1.66 8.32
N VAL A 45 2.87 -0.51 8.94
CA VAL A 45 1.53 -0.04 9.31
C VAL A 45 1.04 0.95 8.25
N GLU A 46 -0.16 0.73 7.71
CA GLU A 46 -0.84 1.68 6.84
C GLU A 46 -1.89 2.45 7.63
N TRP A 47 -1.71 3.75 7.83
CA TRP A 47 -2.80 4.57 8.33
C TRP A 47 -3.69 5.05 7.18
N ARG A 48 -4.95 4.57 7.13
CA ARG A 48 -6.01 4.98 6.20
C ARG A 48 -6.64 6.28 6.69
N VAL A 49 -5.99 7.39 6.38
CA VAL A 49 -6.39 8.71 6.87
C VAL A 49 -7.76 9.17 6.32
N ASP A 50 -8.23 8.60 5.23
CA ASP A 50 -9.56 8.86 4.67
C ASP A 50 -10.71 8.43 5.60
N TRP A 51 -10.49 7.49 6.54
CA TRP A 51 -11.44 7.13 7.59
C TRP A 51 -11.50 8.17 8.71
N PHE A 52 -10.39 8.85 8.99
CA PHE A 52 -10.29 9.78 10.10
C PHE A 52 -11.24 10.98 9.95
N GLU A 53 -12.06 11.28 10.98
CA GLU A 53 -13.04 12.37 10.94
C GLU A 53 -12.38 13.74 10.76
N GLY A 54 -11.18 13.94 11.31
CA GLY A 54 -10.42 15.20 11.27
C GLY A 54 -9.53 15.38 10.07
N VAL A 55 -9.61 14.54 9.03
CA VAL A 55 -8.63 14.49 7.91
C VAL A 55 -8.45 15.80 7.13
N PHE A 56 -9.45 16.67 7.10
CA PHE A 56 -9.37 17.96 6.40
C PHE A 56 -8.80 19.10 7.27
N ASP A 57 -8.47 18.83 8.52
CA ASP A 57 -7.72 19.72 9.41
C ASP A 57 -6.31 19.15 9.60
N PHE A 58 -5.33 19.74 8.89
CA PHE A 58 -3.97 19.19 8.91
C PHE A 58 -3.34 19.18 10.30
N ALA A 59 -3.66 20.14 11.18
CA ALA A 59 -3.15 20.15 12.56
C ALA A 59 -3.59 18.90 13.33
N LYS A 60 -4.82 18.42 13.09
CA LYS A 60 -5.32 17.15 13.67
C LYS A 60 -4.63 15.93 13.05
N VAL A 61 -4.38 15.95 11.73
CA VAL A 61 -3.63 14.88 11.05
C VAL A 61 -2.21 14.78 11.61
N GLU A 62 -1.52 15.90 11.75
CA GLU A 62 -0.16 15.95 12.29
C GLU A 62 -0.11 15.46 13.74
N ASP A 63 -1.09 15.82 14.56
CA ASP A 63 -1.21 15.38 15.95
C ASP A 63 -1.37 13.84 16.05
N VAL A 64 -2.19 13.24 15.17
CA VAL A 64 -2.31 11.77 15.07
C VAL A 64 -1.01 11.14 14.58
N LEU A 65 -0.37 11.68 13.54
CA LEU A 65 0.89 11.16 13.01
C LEU A 65 2.00 11.14 14.05
N LYS A 66 2.09 12.18 14.87
CA LYS A 66 3.03 12.25 15.98
C LYS A 66 2.83 11.12 16.97
N ASP A 67 1.59 10.93 17.44
CA ASP A 67 1.29 9.88 18.43
C ASP A 67 1.44 8.48 17.82
N LEU A 68 1.07 8.28 16.53
CA LEU A 68 1.33 7.04 15.82
C LEU A 68 2.82 6.72 15.77
N ARG A 69 3.67 7.70 15.45
CA ARG A 69 5.11 7.51 15.43
C ARG A 69 5.67 7.16 16.79
N GLU A 70 5.16 7.76 17.86
CA GLU A 70 5.57 7.43 19.23
C GLU A 70 5.21 5.98 19.60
N VAL A 71 3.98 5.55 19.28
CA VAL A 71 3.51 4.18 19.58
C VAL A 71 4.21 3.13 18.72
N LEU A 72 4.37 3.39 17.42
CA LEU A 72 4.93 2.43 16.46
C LEU A 72 6.47 2.33 16.54
N GLY A 73 7.15 3.27 17.18
CA GLY A 73 8.60 3.26 17.33
C GLY A 73 9.30 3.14 15.98
N ASN A 74 9.93 2.00 15.69
CA ASN A 74 10.69 1.78 14.45
C ASN A 74 9.90 1.05 13.34
N ILE A 75 8.64 0.69 13.57
CA ILE A 75 7.79 0.09 12.52
C ILE A 75 7.50 1.15 11.44
N PRO A 76 7.78 0.90 10.15
CA PRO A 76 7.47 1.82 9.06
C PRO A 76 5.99 2.21 9.02
N LEU A 77 5.73 3.51 8.83
CA LEU A 77 4.39 4.08 8.72
C LEU A 77 4.12 4.59 7.30
N LEU A 78 3.14 3.98 6.65
CA LEU A 78 2.56 4.40 5.37
C LEU A 78 1.31 5.23 5.65
N MET A 79 1.25 6.49 5.18
CA MET A 79 0.02 7.26 5.17
C MET A 79 -0.70 7.12 3.82
N THR A 80 -1.97 6.74 3.87
CA THR A 80 -2.81 6.55 2.68
C THR A 80 -4.11 7.34 2.80
N PHE A 81 -4.32 8.34 1.95
CA PHE A 81 -5.64 8.87 1.68
C PHE A 81 -6.20 8.16 0.43
N ARG A 82 -7.05 7.15 0.63
CA ARG A 82 -7.75 6.52 -0.47
C ARG A 82 -8.96 7.37 -0.85
N THR A 83 -9.01 7.81 -2.11
CA THR A 83 -10.14 8.61 -2.57
C THR A 83 -11.38 7.75 -2.80
N SER A 84 -12.55 8.36 -2.72
CA SER A 84 -13.82 7.68 -3.04
C SER A 84 -13.88 7.15 -4.49
N LYS A 85 -13.03 7.66 -5.39
CA LYS A 85 -12.93 7.18 -6.78
C LYS A 85 -12.28 5.80 -6.85
N GLU A 86 -11.41 5.48 -5.88
CA GLU A 86 -10.70 4.21 -5.79
C GLU A 86 -11.11 3.40 -4.52
N GLY A 87 -12.35 3.58 -4.06
CA GLY A 87 -12.97 2.78 -2.98
C GLY A 87 -12.65 3.24 -1.56
N GLY A 88 -12.23 4.48 -1.39
CA GLY A 88 -12.06 5.12 -0.07
C GLY A 88 -13.33 5.80 0.44
N GLU A 89 -13.23 6.32 1.66
CA GLU A 89 -14.38 6.87 2.40
C GLU A 89 -14.72 8.30 1.99
N LYS A 90 -13.75 9.09 1.51
CA LYS A 90 -13.94 10.51 1.26
C LYS A 90 -13.43 10.93 -0.12
N ALA A 91 -14.10 11.94 -0.70
CA ALA A 91 -13.59 12.67 -1.84
C ALA A 91 -12.63 13.78 -1.37
N ILE A 92 -11.68 14.11 -2.23
CA ILE A 92 -10.75 15.23 -2.02
C ILE A 92 -10.40 15.84 -3.38
N GLU A 93 -10.23 17.15 -3.43
CA GLU A 93 -9.77 17.84 -4.64
C GLU A 93 -8.27 17.55 -4.87
N PRO A 94 -7.82 17.44 -6.13
CA PRO A 94 -6.44 17.07 -6.45
C PRO A 94 -5.36 17.91 -5.76
N GLU A 95 -5.57 19.22 -5.66
CA GLU A 95 -4.61 20.13 -5.01
C GLU A 95 -4.55 19.91 -3.49
N ALA A 96 -5.70 19.70 -2.84
CA ALA A 96 -5.77 19.40 -1.42
C ALA A 96 -5.17 18.01 -1.12
N TYR A 97 -5.35 17.04 -2.02
CA TYR A 97 -4.71 15.72 -1.95
C TYR A 97 -3.18 15.84 -2.00
N ALA A 98 -2.67 16.66 -2.92
CA ALA A 98 -1.24 16.91 -3.01
C ALA A 98 -0.71 17.60 -1.75
N GLU A 99 -1.40 18.62 -1.27
CA GLU A 99 -1.02 19.35 -0.06
C GLU A 99 -0.97 18.43 1.16
N LEU A 100 -1.99 17.58 1.35
CA LEU A 100 -2.06 16.64 2.46
C LEU A 100 -0.86 15.68 2.46
N ASN A 101 -0.56 15.04 1.31
CA ASN A 101 0.54 14.09 1.19
C ASN A 101 1.91 14.76 1.42
N ILE A 102 2.14 15.94 0.84
CA ILE A 102 3.40 16.67 0.97
C ILE A 102 3.62 17.15 2.41
N LYS A 103 2.58 17.73 3.03
CA LYS A 103 2.67 18.15 4.44
C LYS A 103 2.94 16.99 5.37
N ALA A 104 2.26 15.84 5.17
CA ALA A 104 2.52 14.65 5.96
C ALA A 104 3.96 14.15 5.80
N ALA A 105 4.49 14.12 4.58
CA ALA A 105 5.89 13.77 4.34
C ALA A 105 6.86 14.71 5.06
N GLN A 106 6.55 16.00 5.11
CA GLN A 106 7.39 17.01 5.75
C GLN A 106 7.40 16.96 7.29
N THR A 107 6.43 16.27 7.93
CA THR A 107 6.41 16.11 9.39
C THR A 107 7.57 15.31 9.94
N GLY A 108 8.17 14.42 9.13
CA GLY A 108 9.16 13.44 9.57
C GLY A 108 8.58 12.25 10.34
N TYR A 109 7.26 12.14 10.45
CA TYR A 109 6.59 11.03 11.16
C TYR A 109 6.25 9.85 10.26
N VAL A 110 6.15 10.06 8.93
CA VAL A 110 5.83 9.01 7.95
C VAL A 110 7.07 8.56 7.19
N ASP A 111 7.07 7.30 6.78
CA ASP A 111 8.14 6.71 5.98
C ASP A 111 7.73 6.53 4.51
N LEU A 112 6.41 6.36 4.28
CA LEU A 112 5.82 6.21 2.96
C LEU A 112 4.53 7.02 2.85
N VAL A 113 4.21 7.42 1.61
CA VAL A 113 2.87 7.91 1.22
C VAL A 113 2.34 7.12 0.03
N ASP A 114 1.02 6.90 -0.01
CA ASP A 114 0.33 6.28 -1.16
C ASP A 114 -0.23 7.37 -2.08
N VAL A 115 0.04 7.26 -3.39
CA VAL A 115 -0.38 8.23 -4.40
C VAL A 115 -1.14 7.56 -5.52
N GLU A 116 -2.41 7.89 -5.70
CA GLU A 116 -3.23 7.37 -6.79
C GLU A 116 -2.75 7.90 -8.14
N ILE A 117 -2.28 7.01 -9.02
CA ILE A 117 -1.58 7.37 -10.27
C ILE A 117 -2.46 8.12 -11.28
N PHE A 118 -3.78 7.99 -11.19
CA PHE A 118 -4.73 8.64 -12.10
C PHE A 118 -5.38 9.91 -11.55
N THR A 119 -4.80 10.51 -10.50
CA THR A 119 -5.24 11.82 -9.98
C THR A 119 -4.87 12.99 -10.91
N GLY A 120 -3.99 12.75 -11.87
CA GLY A 120 -3.45 13.73 -12.83
C GLY A 120 -1.92 13.77 -12.76
N ASP A 121 -1.25 13.72 -13.91
CA ASP A 121 0.21 13.54 -13.96
C ASP A 121 0.97 14.67 -13.24
N ASP A 122 0.54 15.92 -13.37
CA ASP A 122 1.17 17.06 -12.68
C ASP A 122 1.02 16.97 -11.15
N ILE A 123 -0.16 16.54 -10.67
CA ILE A 123 -0.43 16.34 -9.24
C ILE A 123 0.40 15.20 -8.70
N VAL A 124 0.42 14.07 -9.40
CA VAL A 124 1.21 12.89 -9.00
C VAL A 124 2.69 13.24 -8.92
N LYS A 125 3.21 13.92 -9.96
CA LYS A 125 4.61 14.37 -9.97
C LYS A 125 4.92 15.31 -8.82
N LYS A 126 4.06 16.28 -8.55
CA LYS A 126 4.20 17.23 -7.43
C LYS A 126 4.29 16.50 -6.08
N ILE A 127 3.46 15.47 -5.87
CA ILE A 127 3.48 14.68 -4.63
C ILE A 127 4.77 13.87 -4.53
N ILE A 128 5.16 13.16 -5.60
CA ILE A 128 6.37 12.33 -5.62
C ILE A 128 7.61 13.18 -5.34
N ASP A 129 7.77 14.30 -6.04
CA ASP A 129 8.89 15.21 -5.85
C ASP A 129 8.93 15.77 -4.41
N GLY A 130 7.77 16.16 -3.86
CA GLY A 130 7.63 16.69 -2.51
C GLY A 130 7.94 15.64 -1.41
N ALA A 131 7.49 14.39 -1.59
CA ALA A 131 7.77 13.30 -0.68
C ALA A 131 9.27 12.94 -0.72
N HIS A 132 9.86 12.81 -1.90
CA HIS A 132 11.29 12.54 -2.06
C HIS A 132 12.18 13.65 -1.48
N ALA A 133 11.79 14.92 -1.64
CA ALA A 133 12.50 16.05 -1.02
C ALA A 133 12.50 15.99 0.51
N ALA A 134 11.49 15.35 1.11
CA ALA A 134 11.40 15.07 2.55
C ALA A 134 12.04 13.73 2.96
N GLY A 135 12.63 12.97 2.02
CA GLY A 135 13.22 11.65 2.28
C GLY A 135 12.19 10.51 2.43
N VAL A 136 10.92 10.75 2.09
CA VAL A 136 9.82 9.80 2.21
C VAL A 136 9.64 9.01 0.91
N LYS A 137 9.37 7.71 1.00
CA LYS A 137 9.15 6.82 -0.13
C LYS A 137 7.71 6.88 -0.64
N VAL A 138 7.51 6.59 -1.92
CA VAL A 138 6.20 6.68 -2.56
C VAL A 138 5.74 5.33 -3.09
N ILE A 139 4.57 4.88 -2.63
CA ILE A 139 3.79 3.83 -3.28
C ILE A 139 2.85 4.52 -4.26
N ALA A 140 3.05 4.38 -5.58
CA ALA A 140 2.04 4.80 -6.53
C ALA A 140 1.03 3.68 -6.75
N SER A 141 -0.24 3.98 -6.66
CA SER A 141 -1.30 2.97 -6.60
C SER A 141 -2.41 3.18 -7.63
N ASN A 142 -3.07 2.08 -7.97
CA ASN A 142 -4.35 2.08 -8.68
C ASN A 142 -5.23 0.91 -8.23
N HIS A 143 -6.51 1.17 -8.03
CA HIS A 143 -7.50 0.19 -7.58
C HIS A 143 -8.67 0.14 -8.57
N ASP A 144 -8.90 -1.02 -9.17
CA ASP A 144 -10.08 -1.27 -10.01
C ASP A 144 -11.05 -2.20 -9.25
N PHE A 145 -12.09 -1.62 -8.65
CA PHE A 145 -13.09 -2.35 -7.87
C PHE A 145 -14.14 -3.06 -8.72
N PHE A 146 -14.12 -2.86 -10.04
CA PHE A 146 -15.16 -3.37 -10.94
C PHE A 146 -14.70 -4.55 -11.78
N LYS A 147 -13.42 -4.63 -12.12
CA LYS A 147 -12.90 -5.67 -13.03
C LYS A 147 -11.39 -5.89 -12.84
N THR A 148 -10.91 -6.93 -13.48
CA THR A 148 -9.49 -7.13 -13.78
C THR A 148 -9.23 -6.66 -15.20
N PRO A 149 -8.41 -5.61 -15.42
CA PRO A 149 -8.03 -5.17 -16.76
C PRO A 149 -7.26 -6.25 -17.53
N ALA A 150 -7.11 -6.07 -18.84
CA ALA A 150 -6.26 -6.92 -19.66
C ALA A 150 -4.80 -6.90 -19.15
N LYS A 151 -4.07 -8.01 -19.32
CA LYS A 151 -2.67 -8.15 -18.88
C LYS A 151 -1.80 -6.97 -19.31
N ALA A 152 -1.87 -6.58 -20.57
CA ALA A 152 -1.08 -5.47 -21.12
C ALA A 152 -1.43 -4.13 -20.47
N ASP A 153 -2.69 -3.91 -20.06
CA ASP A 153 -3.13 -2.69 -19.37
C ASP A 153 -2.61 -2.66 -17.92
N ILE A 154 -2.62 -3.80 -17.22
CA ILE A 154 -2.01 -3.92 -15.88
C ILE A 154 -0.53 -3.56 -15.94
N ILE A 155 0.22 -4.14 -16.89
CA ILE A 155 1.65 -3.86 -17.09
C ILE A 155 1.86 -2.38 -17.43
N TYR A 156 1.05 -1.81 -18.32
CA TYR A 156 1.12 -0.39 -18.67
C TYR A 156 0.94 0.52 -17.44
N ARG A 157 -0.04 0.24 -16.57
CA ARG A 157 -0.29 1.03 -15.35
C ARG A 157 0.89 0.95 -14.39
N LEU A 158 1.45 -0.24 -14.16
CA LEU A 158 2.63 -0.43 -13.31
C LEU A 158 3.88 0.28 -13.89
N ARG A 159 4.10 0.19 -15.20
CA ARG A 159 5.19 0.91 -15.87
C ARG A 159 5.02 2.43 -15.77
N LYS A 160 3.80 2.95 -15.98
CA LYS A 160 3.52 4.38 -15.79
C LYS A 160 3.92 4.85 -14.39
N MET A 161 3.62 4.07 -13.35
CA MET A 161 4.02 4.40 -11.97
C MET A 161 5.55 4.43 -11.82
N GLN A 162 6.26 3.46 -12.41
CA GLN A 162 7.71 3.42 -12.43
C GLN A 162 8.30 4.61 -13.20
N ASP A 163 7.76 4.92 -14.38
CA ASP A 163 8.23 6.02 -15.25
C ASP A 163 8.01 7.38 -14.59
N MET A 164 7.01 7.51 -13.71
CA MET A 164 6.78 8.69 -12.87
C MET A 164 7.66 8.74 -11.62
N ASN A 165 8.61 7.81 -11.50
CA ASN A 165 9.58 7.75 -10.40
C ASN A 165 9.00 7.39 -9.02
N ALA A 166 7.87 6.67 -8.96
CA ALA A 166 7.42 6.07 -7.70
C ALA A 166 8.38 4.98 -7.24
N ASP A 167 8.60 4.84 -5.93
CA ASP A 167 9.51 3.81 -5.39
C ASP A 167 8.90 2.40 -5.50
N ILE A 168 7.57 2.27 -5.36
CA ILE A 168 6.86 0.99 -5.38
C ILE A 168 5.54 1.13 -6.16
N PRO A 169 5.47 0.65 -7.41
CA PRO A 169 4.21 0.54 -8.14
C PRO A 169 3.25 -0.48 -7.50
N LYS A 170 1.96 -0.13 -7.37
CA LYS A 170 0.94 -0.95 -6.74
C LYS A 170 -0.34 -1.01 -7.56
N ILE A 171 -0.89 -2.21 -7.78
CA ILE A 171 -2.20 -2.39 -8.40
C ILE A 171 -3.05 -3.41 -7.64
N ALA A 172 -4.32 -3.07 -7.43
CA ALA A 172 -5.33 -3.98 -6.88
C ALA A 172 -6.52 -4.05 -7.84
N VAL A 173 -6.94 -5.27 -8.21
CA VAL A 173 -8.00 -5.47 -9.21
C VAL A 173 -9.07 -6.42 -8.69
N MET A 174 -10.31 -6.27 -9.19
CA MET A 174 -11.43 -7.11 -8.80
C MET A 174 -11.62 -8.27 -9.80
N PRO A 175 -11.42 -9.53 -9.40
CA PRO A 175 -11.67 -10.66 -10.26
C PRO A 175 -13.17 -10.94 -10.36
N GLN A 176 -13.67 -11.17 -11.56
CA GLN A 176 -15.04 -11.65 -11.83
C GLN A 176 -15.07 -13.19 -11.94
N ASN A 177 -13.91 -13.80 -12.19
CA ASN A 177 -13.76 -15.24 -12.35
C ASN A 177 -12.29 -15.65 -12.12
N LYS A 178 -12.02 -16.97 -12.14
CA LYS A 178 -10.66 -17.51 -11.92
C LYS A 178 -9.64 -17.09 -12.99
N LYS A 179 -10.08 -16.84 -14.22
CA LYS A 179 -9.21 -16.35 -15.30
C LYS A 179 -8.62 -14.99 -14.98
N ASP A 180 -9.38 -14.12 -14.30
CA ASP A 180 -8.92 -12.80 -13.92
C ASP A 180 -7.76 -12.86 -12.93
N VAL A 181 -7.80 -13.83 -12.00
CA VAL A 181 -6.69 -14.07 -11.08
C VAL A 181 -5.44 -14.51 -11.83
N LEU A 182 -5.57 -15.44 -12.78
CA LEU A 182 -4.47 -15.88 -13.64
C LEU A 182 -3.92 -14.72 -14.50
N THR A 183 -4.79 -13.83 -14.98
CA THR A 183 -4.39 -12.62 -15.71
C THR A 183 -3.52 -11.71 -14.85
N LEU A 184 -3.90 -11.48 -13.60
CA LEU A 184 -3.08 -10.68 -12.67
C LEU A 184 -1.73 -11.34 -12.39
N LEU A 185 -1.71 -12.64 -12.08
CA LEU A 185 -0.46 -13.37 -11.80
C LEU A 185 0.48 -13.35 -13.00
N ALA A 186 -0.04 -13.58 -14.22
CA ALA A 186 0.73 -13.49 -15.45
C ALA A 186 1.24 -12.06 -15.75
N ALA A 187 0.46 -11.03 -15.38
CA ALA A 187 0.91 -9.65 -15.50
C ALA A 187 2.02 -9.32 -14.47
N THR A 188 1.92 -9.85 -13.26
CA THR A 188 2.92 -9.68 -12.20
C THR A 188 4.25 -10.32 -12.60
N GLU A 189 4.22 -11.57 -13.05
CA GLU A 189 5.39 -12.30 -13.51
C GLU A 189 6.06 -11.58 -14.69
N GLU A 190 5.30 -11.24 -15.73
CA GLU A 190 5.85 -10.54 -16.90
C GLU A 190 6.41 -9.17 -16.55
N MET A 191 5.74 -8.42 -15.66
CA MET A 191 6.24 -7.11 -15.20
C MET A 191 7.57 -7.26 -14.48
N THR A 192 7.70 -8.20 -13.55
CA THR A 192 8.92 -8.39 -12.76
C THR A 192 10.07 -8.99 -13.55
N THR A 193 9.78 -9.85 -14.53
CA THR A 193 10.80 -10.49 -15.36
C THR A 193 11.35 -9.54 -16.43
N ASN A 194 10.50 -8.71 -17.04
CA ASN A 194 10.88 -7.98 -18.25
C ASN A 194 10.98 -6.46 -18.07
N TYR A 195 10.32 -5.86 -17.08
CA TYR A 195 10.15 -4.40 -17.05
C TYR A 195 10.48 -3.74 -15.71
N ALA A 196 10.25 -4.41 -14.57
CA ALA A 196 10.44 -3.79 -13.28
C ALA A 196 11.92 -3.67 -12.91
N ASP A 197 12.35 -2.47 -12.55
CA ASP A 197 13.66 -2.19 -11.96
C ASP A 197 13.59 -2.07 -10.42
N ARG A 198 12.38 -2.08 -9.86
CA ARG A 198 12.06 -1.86 -8.45
C ARG A 198 10.94 -2.78 -7.96
N PRO A 199 10.72 -2.94 -6.61
CA PRO A 199 9.65 -3.78 -6.08
C PRO A 199 8.28 -3.31 -6.58
N ILE A 200 7.39 -4.26 -6.82
CA ILE A 200 5.98 -3.98 -7.15
C ILE A 200 5.04 -4.68 -6.16
N ILE A 201 3.82 -4.19 -6.08
CA ILE A 201 2.74 -4.77 -5.29
C ILE A 201 1.56 -5.06 -6.21
N THR A 202 1.12 -6.31 -6.27
CA THR A 202 -0.04 -6.68 -7.06
C THR A 202 -0.97 -7.57 -6.27
N MET A 203 -2.28 -7.36 -6.42
CA MET A 203 -3.26 -8.20 -5.74
C MET A 203 -4.58 -8.29 -6.50
N SER A 204 -5.16 -9.47 -6.47
CA SER A 204 -6.54 -9.72 -6.85
C SER A 204 -7.39 -9.72 -5.59
N MET A 205 -8.47 -8.92 -5.59
CA MET A 205 -9.32 -8.72 -4.42
C MET A 205 -10.32 -9.87 -4.23
N ALA A 206 -11.13 -9.78 -3.18
CA ALA A 206 -12.14 -10.77 -2.78
C ALA A 206 -11.60 -12.18 -2.54
N GLY A 207 -12.47 -13.11 -2.15
CA GLY A 207 -12.08 -14.48 -1.83
C GLY A 207 -11.49 -15.27 -3.01
N THR A 208 -11.97 -15.00 -4.23
CA THR A 208 -11.43 -15.62 -5.45
C THR A 208 -9.97 -15.23 -5.69
N GLY A 209 -9.59 -14.01 -5.29
CA GLY A 209 -8.24 -13.48 -5.49
C GLY A 209 -7.25 -13.78 -4.36
N VAL A 210 -7.68 -14.44 -3.27
CA VAL A 210 -6.84 -14.62 -2.06
C VAL A 210 -5.47 -15.25 -2.36
N ILE A 211 -5.41 -16.16 -3.31
CA ILE A 211 -4.15 -16.83 -3.68
C ILE A 211 -3.08 -15.82 -4.14
N SER A 212 -3.45 -14.72 -4.80
CA SER A 212 -2.50 -13.71 -5.25
C SER A 212 -1.80 -12.98 -4.09
N ARG A 213 -2.40 -12.99 -2.90
CA ARG A 213 -1.82 -12.40 -1.69
C ARG A 213 -0.81 -13.32 -1.02
N LEU A 214 -0.89 -14.62 -1.29
CA LEU A 214 -0.07 -15.66 -0.67
C LEU A 214 1.16 -16.03 -1.50
N CYS A 215 1.05 -15.98 -2.83
CA CYS A 215 2.11 -16.42 -3.75
C CYS A 215 2.98 -15.26 -4.29
N GLY A 216 3.05 -14.14 -3.56
CA GLY A 216 3.78 -12.94 -3.99
C GLY A 216 5.25 -13.21 -4.26
N GLU A 217 5.93 -13.99 -3.42
CA GLU A 217 7.34 -14.31 -3.58
C GLU A 217 7.61 -15.07 -4.89
N VAL A 218 6.74 -16.00 -5.26
CA VAL A 218 6.85 -16.80 -6.49
C VAL A 218 6.66 -15.94 -7.75
N PHE A 219 5.69 -15.02 -7.73
CA PHE A 219 5.30 -14.22 -8.91
C PHE A 219 5.91 -12.82 -8.95
N GLY A 220 6.55 -12.36 -7.86
CA GLY A 220 7.27 -11.09 -7.81
C GLY A 220 6.52 -9.94 -7.15
N SER A 221 5.39 -10.18 -6.44
CA SER A 221 4.76 -9.14 -5.60
C SER A 221 5.45 -9.06 -4.25
N SER A 222 6.03 -7.90 -3.92
CA SER A 222 6.95 -7.73 -2.80
C SER A 222 6.26 -7.42 -1.46
N MET A 223 4.98 -7.11 -1.47
CA MET A 223 4.20 -6.83 -0.26
C MET A 223 2.77 -7.37 -0.39
N THR A 224 2.15 -7.64 0.77
CA THR A 224 0.76 -8.07 0.85
C THR A 224 0.06 -7.43 2.05
N PHE A 225 -1.27 -7.47 2.07
CA PHE A 225 -2.08 -6.84 3.12
C PHE A 225 -2.75 -7.89 4.00
N GLY A 226 -2.49 -7.82 5.29
CA GLY A 226 -3.17 -8.58 6.33
C GLY A 226 -4.17 -7.72 7.11
N ALA A 227 -5.11 -8.37 7.80
CA ALA A 227 -6.04 -7.71 8.72
C ALA A 227 -5.67 -8.07 10.16
N ALA A 228 -5.56 -7.04 11.06
CA ALA A 228 -5.42 -7.27 12.49
C ALA A 228 -6.80 -7.53 13.13
N LYS A 229 -7.68 -6.54 13.11
CA LYS A 229 -9.06 -6.64 13.64
C LYS A 229 -10.10 -6.50 12.53
N LYS A 230 -9.95 -5.50 11.68
CA LYS A 230 -10.88 -5.17 10.59
C LYS A 230 -10.14 -5.10 9.25
N ALA A 231 -10.66 -5.80 8.25
CA ALA A 231 -10.13 -5.70 6.89
C ALA A 231 -10.45 -4.32 6.28
N SER A 232 -9.47 -3.69 5.63
CA SER A 232 -9.66 -2.43 4.89
C SER A 232 -10.06 -2.66 3.43
N ALA A 233 -10.00 -3.90 2.95
CA ALA A 233 -10.37 -4.28 1.59
C ALA A 233 -10.85 -5.74 1.54
N PRO A 234 -11.68 -6.11 0.53
CA PRO A 234 -12.17 -7.48 0.38
C PRO A 234 -11.05 -8.51 0.19
N GLY A 235 -11.18 -9.66 0.86
CA GLY A 235 -10.26 -10.80 0.70
C GLY A 235 -8.95 -10.69 1.48
N GLN A 236 -8.83 -9.79 2.44
CA GLN A 236 -7.71 -9.78 3.38
C GLN A 236 -7.84 -10.95 4.38
N MET A 237 -6.73 -11.64 4.62
CA MET A 237 -6.58 -12.72 5.60
C MET A 237 -6.12 -12.15 6.94
N GLY A 238 -6.41 -12.83 8.04
CA GLY A 238 -5.83 -12.49 9.35
C GLY A 238 -4.30 -12.52 9.30
N VAL A 239 -3.65 -11.55 9.93
CA VAL A 239 -2.20 -11.34 9.81
C VAL A 239 -1.38 -12.55 10.27
N ASN A 240 -1.80 -13.25 11.32
CA ASN A 240 -1.09 -14.43 11.84
C ASN A 240 -1.14 -15.61 10.85
N ASP A 241 -2.31 -15.86 10.26
CA ASP A 241 -2.47 -16.91 9.25
C ASP A 241 -1.69 -16.56 7.99
N LEU A 242 -1.75 -15.29 7.57
CA LEU A 242 -1.00 -14.78 6.43
C LEU A 242 0.50 -14.98 6.61
N ASN A 243 1.06 -14.58 7.75
CA ASN A 243 2.47 -14.76 8.07
C ASN A 243 2.88 -16.23 8.08
N THR A 244 2.03 -17.10 8.66
CA THR A 244 2.28 -18.55 8.67
C THR A 244 2.36 -19.11 7.25
N VAL A 245 1.41 -18.76 6.38
CA VAL A 245 1.40 -19.27 4.99
C VAL A 245 2.59 -18.74 4.20
N LEU A 246 2.94 -17.45 4.33
CA LEU A 246 4.10 -16.88 3.64
C LEU A 246 5.39 -17.57 4.07
N GLY A 247 5.58 -17.84 5.38
CA GLY A 247 6.73 -18.59 5.88
C GLY A 247 6.81 -20.02 5.33
N LEU A 248 5.68 -20.75 5.33
CA LEU A 248 5.64 -22.12 4.77
C LEU A 248 5.97 -22.17 3.27
N LEU A 249 5.54 -21.16 2.50
CA LEU A 249 5.89 -21.06 1.08
C LEU A 249 7.37 -20.73 0.89
N HIS A 250 7.90 -19.81 1.68
CA HIS A 250 9.32 -19.45 1.66
C HIS A 250 10.23 -20.65 1.96
N ASP A 251 9.92 -21.38 3.02
CA ASP A 251 10.69 -22.55 3.45
C ASP A 251 10.68 -23.71 2.43
N ALA A 252 9.72 -23.69 1.51
CA ALA A 252 9.57 -24.69 0.43
C ALA A 252 10.29 -24.31 -0.88
N MET A 253 10.84 -23.08 -0.99
CA MET A 253 11.53 -22.57 -2.18
C MET A 253 13.03 -22.78 -2.08
#